data_e69491128849c343ee3f5db17a1026e2
#
_entry.id   e69491128849c343ee3f5db17a1026e2
#
_cell.length_a   1.000
_cell.length_b   1.000
_cell.length_c   1.000
_cell.angle_alpha   90.00
_cell.angle_beta   90.00
_cell.angle_gamma   90.00
#
_symmetry.space_group_name_H-M   'P 1'
#
loop_
_entity.id
_entity.type
_entity.pdbx_description
1 polymer ?
#
loop_
_entity_poly.entity_id
_entity_poly.type
_entity_poly.pdbx_seq_one_letter_code
_entity_poly.pdbx_strand_id
1 'polypeptide(L)'
;MMTTRRLVCSGFTALTALTALAALAVPASAQGLEKFPFRLNWTLYGEHAPFFVARDKGFYKEEGLDVEIAEGSGSTTVAQLVANQTSPVAYVDAATMMRGIGAGMPIRAVGVTLQQSPMSFIYRADAARPTKIEEIKGSRIAMTAGDASLAIFTAFMGKLGMSVDDVKLITVANPQSKEQAVLNKQADALLGYFMDQGPRMQLQTGVRMGWTRLTDLSGISTLSSAIIVNNAWVKEGKNADLLRRFLRASQRGWQYTFDNRDEAAEIFMKNAPAFNKEISLLEIDGTMTILRTKASEGKPLAWSAEQDWKDTQVLLETFAKLKPQADLSTYYTNEYLAEPPYLPKK
;
A
#
# COMPACT_ATOMS: atom_id res chain seq x y z
N MET A 1 54.90 90.99 16.62
CA MET A 1 56.09 90.14 16.41
C MET A 1 55.76 88.79 16.98
N MET A 2 56.04 87.75 16.26
CA MET A 2 55.98 86.34 16.59
C MET A 2 54.64 85.59 16.31
N THR A 3 54.66 84.88 15.29
CA THR A 3 53.80 83.93 14.68
C THR A 3 53.65 82.66 15.49
N THR A 4 52.47 82.18 15.66
CA THR A 4 52.20 80.79 16.17
C THR A 4 51.45 80.02 15.13
N ARG A 5 52.06 78.98 14.58
CA ARG A 5 51.49 77.99 13.68
C ARG A 5 50.64 77.01 14.46
N ARG A 6 49.44 76.74 14.01
CA ARG A 6 48.57 75.66 14.48
C ARG A 6 48.77 74.42 13.54
N LEU A 7 49.13 73.33 14.14
CA LEU A 7 49.02 71.99 13.49
C LEU A 7 47.58 71.48 13.60
N VAL A 8 47.03 71.11 12.47
CA VAL A 8 45.79 70.37 12.40
C VAL A 8 46.22 68.92 12.06
N CYS A 9 46.01 68.00 13.00
CA CYS A 9 46.13 66.57 12.73
C CYS A 9 44.80 65.98 12.26
N SER A 10 44.92 65.33 11.12
CA SER A 10 43.87 64.54 10.44
C SER A 10 43.45 63.33 11.24
N GLY A 11 42.17 63.16 11.41
CA GLY A 11 41.52 61.98 11.92
C GLY A 11 40.35 61.62 11.03
N PHE A 12 40.66 61.01 9.88
CA PHE A 12 39.65 60.38 9.03
C PHE A 12 40.26 59.09 8.53
N THR A 13 39.84 57.95 9.07
CA THR A 13 39.78 56.62 8.41
C THR A 13 39.44 55.58 9.44
N ALA A 14 38.16 55.18 9.58
CA ALA A 14 37.71 53.89 10.05
C ALA A 14 36.16 53.85 10.09
N LEU A 15 35.48 53.91 8.95
CA LEU A 15 34.06 53.56 8.86
C LEU A 15 33.63 53.18 7.45
N THR A 16 34.26 52.12 6.91
CA THR A 16 33.82 51.52 5.60
C THR A 16 34.24 50.06 5.50
N ALA A 17 33.75 49.19 6.43
CA ALA A 17 33.97 47.76 6.30
C ALA A 17 32.86 46.92 7.04
N LEU A 18 31.59 47.35 6.96
CA LEU A 18 30.51 46.55 7.58
C LEU A 18 29.20 46.54 6.76
N THR A 19 29.27 46.56 5.43
CA THR A 19 28.07 46.54 4.57
C THR A 19 28.20 45.57 3.37
N ALA A 20 28.87 44.43 3.53
CA ALA A 20 29.05 43.48 2.43
C ALA A 20 28.76 42.00 2.83
N LEU A 21 27.90 41.72 3.84
CA LEU A 21 27.54 40.33 4.21
C LEU A 21 26.03 40.09 4.37
N ALA A 22 25.19 40.92 3.72
CA ALA A 22 23.73 40.77 3.82
C ALA A 22 23.04 40.55 2.47
N ALA A 23 23.65 39.79 1.55
CA ALA A 23 23.05 39.57 0.23
C ALA A 23 23.40 38.22 -0.37
N LEU A 24 23.14 37.12 0.34
CA LEU A 24 23.00 35.79 -0.25
C LEU A 24 21.99 34.93 0.55
N ALA A 25 20.93 35.54 1.06
CA ALA A 25 19.70 34.79 1.25
C ALA A 25 19.07 34.66 -0.14
N VAL A 26 19.50 33.68 -0.92
CA VAL A 26 18.73 33.20 -2.07
C VAL A 26 17.37 32.84 -1.53
N PRO A 27 16.27 33.50 -1.95
CA PRO A 27 14.95 33.03 -1.56
C PRO A 27 14.88 31.58 -2.06
N ALA A 28 14.66 30.63 -1.14
CA ALA A 28 14.25 29.29 -1.53
C ALA A 28 13.06 29.52 -2.46
N SER A 29 13.28 29.35 -3.74
CA SER A 29 12.23 29.44 -4.75
C SER A 29 11.05 28.64 -4.21
N ALA A 30 9.90 29.29 -4.06
CA ALA A 30 8.64 28.62 -3.89
C ALA A 30 8.34 27.82 -5.18
N GLN A 31 9.13 26.77 -5.41
CA GLN A 31 8.83 25.79 -6.43
C GLN A 31 7.48 25.20 -6.01
N GLY A 32 6.46 25.40 -6.85
CA GLY A 32 5.15 24.82 -6.62
C GLY A 32 5.29 23.32 -6.42
N LEU A 33 4.38 22.74 -5.61
CA LEU A 33 4.39 21.30 -5.35
C LEU A 33 4.31 20.52 -6.68
N GLU A 34 5.08 19.45 -6.78
CA GLU A 34 5.07 18.57 -7.94
C GLU A 34 3.92 17.59 -7.83
N LYS A 35 3.05 17.58 -8.83
CA LYS A 35 1.92 16.64 -8.89
C LYS A 35 2.41 15.21 -8.95
N PHE A 36 1.84 14.37 -8.09
CA PHE A 36 2.14 12.95 -8.02
C PHE A 36 0.86 12.13 -7.96
N PRO A 37 0.37 11.58 -9.09
CA PRO A 37 -0.81 10.74 -9.10
C PRO A 37 -0.50 9.37 -8.49
N PHE A 38 -1.32 8.96 -7.53
CA PHE A 38 -1.21 7.67 -6.86
C PHE A 38 -2.56 6.94 -6.86
N ARG A 39 -2.59 5.72 -7.39
CA ARG A 39 -3.79 4.91 -7.52
C ARG A 39 -3.80 3.78 -6.49
N LEU A 40 -4.86 3.70 -5.70
CA LEU A 40 -5.10 2.59 -4.76
C LEU A 40 -5.58 1.34 -5.51
N ASN A 41 -5.49 0.18 -4.85
CA ASN A 41 -5.91 -1.11 -5.43
C ASN A 41 -7.43 -1.31 -5.45
N TRP A 42 -8.16 -0.65 -4.52
CA TRP A 42 -9.57 -0.91 -4.24
C TRP A 42 -10.32 0.37 -3.84
N THR A 43 -11.64 0.25 -3.57
CA THR A 43 -12.40 1.26 -2.85
C THR A 43 -11.79 1.47 -1.45
N LEU A 44 -12.04 2.63 -0.83
CA LEU A 44 -11.40 2.98 0.45
C LEU A 44 -11.71 1.99 1.56
N TYR A 45 -10.71 1.64 2.33
CA TYR A 45 -10.77 0.90 3.60
C TYR A 45 -9.51 1.20 4.43
N GLY A 46 -9.48 0.78 5.70
CA GLY A 46 -8.49 1.23 6.67
C GLY A 46 -7.01 0.96 6.32
N GLU A 47 -6.71 -0.02 5.45
CA GLU A 47 -5.36 -0.23 4.91
C GLU A 47 -4.82 1.01 4.20
N HIS A 48 -5.69 1.83 3.62
CA HIS A 48 -5.31 3.04 2.90
C HIS A 48 -5.05 4.25 3.80
N ALA A 49 -5.44 4.18 5.07
CA ALA A 49 -5.30 5.29 6.03
C ALA A 49 -3.88 5.90 6.06
N PRO A 50 -2.77 5.13 6.04
CA PRO A 50 -1.42 5.68 6.08
C PRO A 50 -1.09 6.67 4.95
N PHE A 51 -1.65 6.47 3.76
CA PHE A 51 -1.44 7.38 2.63
C PHE A 51 -2.19 8.71 2.82
N PHE A 52 -3.40 8.65 3.36
CA PHE A 52 -4.16 9.86 3.73
C PHE A 52 -3.51 10.58 4.91
N VAL A 53 -3.00 9.85 5.89
CA VAL A 53 -2.20 10.41 6.99
C VAL A 53 -0.97 11.14 6.45
N ALA A 54 -0.21 10.53 5.53
CA ALA A 54 0.95 11.17 4.91
C ALA A 54 0.58 12.49 4.19
N ARG A 55 -0.58 12.51 3.52
CA ARG A 55 -1.09 13.70 2.83
C ARG A 55 -1.56 14.77 3.81
N ASP A 56 -2.45 14.42 4.74
CA ASP A 56 -3.15 15.36 5.60
C ASP A 56 -2.26 15.90 6.74
N LYS A 57 -1.24 15.13 7.16
CA LYS A 57 -0.15 15.58 8.05
C LYS A 57 0.91 16.42 7.33
N GLY A 58 0.82 16.54 6.01
CA GLY A 58 1.73 17.34 5.20
C GLY A 58 3.07 16.66 4.86
N PHE A 59 3.25 15.36 5.12
CA PHE A 59 4.52 14.68 4.86
C PHE A 59 4.89 14.68 3.38
N TYR A 60 3.91 14.51 2.48
CA TYR A 60 4.14 14.66 1.04
C TYR A 60 4.51 16.11 0.67
N LYS A 61 3.84 17.10 1.28
CA LYS A 61 4.13 18.50 1.04
C LYS A 61 5.53 18.91 1.49
N GLU A 62 6.00 18.38 2.62
CA GLU A 62 7.39 18.58 3.09
C GLU A 62 8.42 18.03 2.10
N GLU A 63 8.06 16.99 1.34
CA GLU A 63 8.86 16.42 0.25
C GLU A 63 8.64 17.14 -1.09
N GLY A 64 7.88 18.25 -1.11
CA GLY A 64 7.58 19.02 -2.31
C GLY A 64 6.58 18.35 -3.25
N LEU A 65 5.77 17.41 -2.77
CA LEU A 65 4.81 16.66 -3.56
C LEU A 65 3.36 17.07 -3.26
N ASP A 66 2.55 17.19 -4.32
CA ASP A 66 1.09 17.23 -4.28
C ASP A 66 0.57 15.85 -4.72
N VAL A 67 0.28 14.98 -3.74
CA VAL A 67 -0.12 13.60 -4.00
C VAL A 67 -1.62 13.50 -4.18
N GLU A 68 -2.05 13.17 -5.39
CA GLU A 68 -3.44 12.92 -5.77
C GLU A 68 -3.77 11.43 -5.57
N ILE A 69 -4.43 11.09 -4.45
CA ILE A 69 -4.81 9.70 -4.13
C ILE A 69 -6.16 9.39 -4.75
N ALA A 70 -6.23 8.37 -5.60
CA ALA A 70 -7.47 7.94 -6.25
C ALA A 70 -7.76 6.46 -5.96
N GLU A 71 -9.04 6.13 -5.80
CA GLU A 71 -9.49 4.75 -5.60
C GLU A 71 -9.21 3.86 -6.81
N GLY A 72 -9.09 2.55 -6.55
CA GLY A 72 -8.99 1.51 -7.56
C GLY A 72 -10.25 0.66 -7.68
N SER A 73 -10.27 -0.18 -8.70
CA SER A 73 -11.35 -1.13 -8.99
C SER A 73 -10.87 -2.58 -9.05
N GLY A 74 -9.77 -2.88 -8.35
CA GLY A 74 -9.15 -4.20 -8.29
C GLY A 74 -7.71 -4.20 -8.80
N SER A 75 -6.86 -4.97 -8.14
CA SER A 75 -5.41 -5.02 -8.42
C SER A 75 -5.09 -5.39 -9.86
N THR A 76 -5.87 -6.26 -10.50
CA THR A 76 -5.66 -6.62 -11.92
C THR A 76 -5.84 -5.42 -12.84
N THR A 77 -6.93 -4.68 -12.66
CA THR A 77 -7.23 -3.47 -13.45
C THR A 77 -6.18 -2.39 -13.19
N VAL A 78 -5.82 -2.18 -11.91
CA VAL A 78 -4.85 -1.15 -11.54
C VAL A 78 -3.45 -1.48 -12.05
N ALA A 79 -3.00 -2.76 -12.02
CA ALA A 79 -1.74 -3.18 -12.62
C ALA A 79 -1.68 -2.88 -14.13
N GLN A 80 -2.78 -3.04 -14.86
CA GLN A 80 -2.88 -2.66 -16.27
C GLN A 80 -2.74 -1.15 -16.47
N LEU A 81 -3.33 -0.32 -15.58
CA LEU A 81 -3.17 1.14 -15.63
C LEU A 81 -1.71 1.57 -15.38
N VAL A 82 -0.97 0.84 -14.53
CA VAL A 82 0.47 1.07 -14.35
C VAL A 82 1.26 0.63 -15.58
N ALA A 83 0.95 -0.54 -16.13
CA ALA A 83 1.65 -1.07 -17.31
C ALA A 83 1.55 -0.14 -18.52
N ASN A 84 0.39 0.50 -18.74
CA ASN A 84 0.15 1.43 -19.84
C ASN A 84 0.43 2.91 -19.49
N GLN A 85 0.98 3.18 -18.30
CA GLN A 85 1.35 4.51 -17.78
C GLN A 85 0.17 5.49 -17.55
N THR A 86 -1.07 5.05 -17.60
CA THR A 86 -2.22 5.90 -17.22
C THR A 86 -2.17 6.29 -15.74
N SER A 87 -1.65 5.41 -14.90
CA SER A 87 -1.31 5.65 -13.49
C SER A 87 0.06 5.05 -13.22
N PRO A 88 1.16 5.78 -13.43
CA PRO A 88 2.52 5.21 -13.45
C PRO A 88 2.98 4.64 -12.10
N VAL A 89 2.35 5.06 -11.00
CA VAL A 89 2.58 4.56 -9.65
C VAL A 89 1.25 4.17 -9.02
N ALA A 90 1.18 2.99 -8.44
CA ALA A 90 -0.05 2.51 -7.81
C ALA A 90 0.22 1.52 -6.67
N TYR A 91 -0.85 1.18 -5.95
CA TYR A 91 -0.89 0.19 -4.89
C TYR A 91 -1.68 -1.02 -5.39
N VAL A 92 -1.08 -2.21 -5.37
CA VAL A 92 -1.70 -3.43 -5.86
C VAL A 92 -1.26 -4.66 -5.04
N ASP A 93 -2.00 -5.76 -5.17
CA ASP A 93 -1.57 -7.05 -4.63
C ASP A 93 -0.36 -7.60 -5.41
N ALA A 94 0.67 -8.04 -4.67
CA ALA A 94 1.94 -8.51 -5.24
C ALA A 94 1.78 -9.79 -6.09
N ALA A 95 0.94 -10.73 -5.65
CA ALA A 95 0.70 -11.97 -6.42
C ALA A 95 0.03 -11.64 -7.76
N THR A 96 -0.91 -10.69 -7.78
CA THR A 96 -1.53 -10.17 -9.00
C THR A 96 -0.52 -9.47 -9.90
N MET A 97 0.35 -8.63 -9.34
CA MET A 97 1.44 -7.98 -10.07
C MET A 97 2.38 -9.02 -10.71
N MET A 98 2.82 -10.03 -9.95
CA MET A 98 3.71 -11.09 -10.45
C MET A 98 3.10 -11.81 -11.66
N ARG A 99 1.81 -12.09 -11.64
CA ARG A 99 1.09 -12.66 -12.80
C ARG A 99 1.07 -11.71 -13.99
N GLY A 100 0.89 -10.42 -13.75
CA GLY A 100 1.00 -9.38 -14.78
C GLY A 100 2.38 -9.35 -15.43
N ILE A 101 3.45 -9.42 -14.63
CA ILE A 101 4.84 -9.50 -15.13
C ILE A 101 5.05 -10.77 -15.93
N GLY A 102 4.55 -11.93 -15.46
CA GLY A 102 4.58 -13.19 -16.22
C GLY A 102 3.83 -13.11 -17.56
N ALA A 103 2.86 -12.21 -17.68
CA ALA A 103 2.15 -11.89 -18.92
C ALA A 103 2.81 -10.77 -19.75
N GLY A 104 3.97 -10.23 -19.32
CA GLY A 104 4.74 -9.24 -20.06
C GLY A 104 4.51 -7.79 -19.65
N MET A 105 3.81 -7.51 -18.54
CA MET A 105 3.63 -6.13 -18.07
C MET A 105 4.97 -5.53 -17.59
N PRO A 106 5.36 -4.32 -18.04
CA PRO A 106 6.61 -3.68 -17.67
C PRO A 106 6.50 -2.93 -16.32
N ILE A 107 6.22 -3.66 -15.25
CA ILE A 107 5.98 -3.12 -13.90
C ILE A 107 6.85 -3.84 -12.86
N ARG A 108 7.08 -3.22 -11.71
CA ARG A 108 7.74 -3.84 -10.55
C ARG A 108 7.30 -3.21 -9.24
N ALA A 109 7.45 -3.96 -8.14
CA ALA A 109 7.28 -3.44 -6.79
C ALA A 109 8.50 -2.62 -6.34
N VAL A 110 8.23 -1.51 -5.64
CA VAL A 110 9.23 -0.62 -5.03
C VAL A 110 9.08 -0.49 -3.51
N GLY A 111 8.10 -1.19 -2.95
CA GLY A 111 7.87 -1.34 -1.54
C GLY A 111 6.67 -2.24 -1.28
N VAL A 112 6.78 -3.17 -0.32
CA VAL A 112 5.70 -4.11 0.05
C VAL A 112 5.25 -3.81 1.47
N THR A 113 4.07 -3.26 1.62
CA THR A 113 3.53 -2.88 2.93
C THR A 113 2.85 -4.04 3.64
N LEU A 114 2.05 -4.85 2.94
CA LEU A 114 1.50 -6.08 3.51
C LEU A 114 2.29 -7.28 3.03
N GLN A 115 3.00 -7.91 3.94
CA GLN A 115 3.91 -9.02 3.61
C GLN A 115 3.33 -10.39 3.93
N GLN A 116 2.09 -10.43 4.43
CA GLN A 116 1.31 -11.65 4.59
C GLN A 116 -0.05 -11.47 3.93
N SER A 117 -0.59 -12.57 3.40
CA SER A 117 -1.89 -12.55 2.73
C SER A 117 -3.04 -12.34 3.73
N PRO A 118 -3.87 -11.30 3.53
CA PRO A 118 -5.10 -11.10 4.31
C PRO A 118 -6.28 -11.93 3.78
N MET A 119 -6.11 -12.66 2.69
CA MET A 119 -7.19 -13.36 2.00
C MET A 119 -7.91 -14.35 2.91
N SER A 120 -9.23 -14.26 2.91
CA SER A 120 -10.10 -15.01 3.81
C SER A 120 -11.41 -15.40 3.15
N PHE A 121 -12.01 -16.49 3.61
CA PHE A 121 -13.45 -16.71 3.48
C PHE A 121 -14.17 -15.86 4.51
N ILE A 122 -15.12 -15.06 4.03
CA ILE A 122 -15.97 -14.23 4.88
C ILE A 122 -17.41 -14.70 4.68
N TYR A 123 -18.06 -15.09 5.76
CA TYR A 123 -19.36 -15.77 5.76
C TYR A 123 -20.23 -15.26 6.92
N ARG A 124 -21.53 -15.53 6.86
CA ARG A 124 -22.44 -15.26 7.97
C ARG A 124 -22.14 -16.21 9.14
N ALA A 125 -22.13 -15.71 10.37
CA ALA A 125 -21.83 -16.53 11.55
C ALA A 125 -22.89 -17.58 11.86
N ASP A 126 -24.06 -17.55 11.19
CA ASP A 126 -25.07 -18.62 11.26
C ASP A 126 -24.75 -19.78 10.29
N ALA A 127 -23.75 -19.66 9.44
CA ALA A 127 -23.20 -20.73 8.63
C ALA A 127 -22.11 -21.51 9.38
N ALA A 128 -21.81 -22.72 8.93
CA ALA A 128 -20.70 -23.49 9.48
C ALA A 128 -19.36 -22.79 9.20
N ARG A 129 -18.53 -22.66 10.24
CA ARG A 129 -17.16 -22.15 10.09
C ARG A 129 -16.29 -23.24 9.46
N PRO A 130 -15.65 -23.01 8.30
CA PRO A 130 -14.71 -23.97 7.77
C PRO A 130 -13.44 -24.00 8.65
N THR A 131 -13.10 -25.19 9.14
CA THR A 131 -11.89 -25.48 9.92
C THR A 131 -10.84 -26.21 9.08
N LYS A 132 -11.29 -26.82 7.99
CA LYS A 132 -10.48 -27.50 6.96
C LYS A 132 -10.96 -27.05 5.60
N ILE A 133 -10.05 -27.05 4.64
CA ILE A 133 -10.37 -26.56 3.30
C ILE A 133 -11.40 -27.44 2.58
N GLU A 134 -11.44 -28.74 2.87
CA GLU A 134 -12.37 -29.69 2.22
C GLU A 134 -13.84 -29.37 2.56
N GLU A 135 -14.07 -28.68 3.67
CA GLU A 135 -15.44 -28.32 4.12
C GLU A 135 -16.10 -27.27 3.22
N ILE A 136 -15.32 -26.58 2.36
CA ILE A 136 -15.87 -25.62 1.40
C ILE A 136 -16.30 -26.26 0.07
N LYS A 137 -16.11 -27.57 -0.13
CA LYS A 137 -16.52 -28.24 -1.38
C LYS A 137 -18.01 -28.02 -1.68
N GLY A 138 -18.28 -27.65 -2.94
CA GLY A 138 -19.63 -27.35 -3.40
C GLY A 138 -20.20 -26.00 -2.96
N SER A 139 -19.51 -25.26 -2.07
CA SER A 139 -19.94 -23.96 -1.59
C SER A 139 -19.96 -22.92 -2.72
N ARG A 140 -20.91 -21.99 -2.63
CA ARG A 140 -21.02 -20.83 -3.51
C ARG A 140 -20.17 -19.70 -2.93
N ILE A 141 -19.13 -19.31 -3.67
CA ILE A 141 -18.16 -18.31 -3.21
C ILE A 141 -18.18 -17.09 -4.14
N ALA A 142 -18.56 -15.93 -3.58
CA ALA A 142 -18.61 -14.67 -4.30
C ALA A 142 -17.23 -14.01 -4.37
N MET A 143 -16.91 -13.45 -5.55
CA MET A 143 -15.71 -12.66 -5.82
C MET A 143 -16.04 -11.53 -6.79
N THR A 144 -15.26 -10.45 -6.77
CA THR A 144 -15.42 -9.34 -7.72
C THR A 144 -14.51 -9.55 -8.93
N ALA A 145 -15.02 -9.25 -10.11
CA ALA A 145 -14.21 -9.27 -11.33
C ALA A 145 -13.01 -8.32 -11.21
N GLY A 146 -11.80 -8.79 -11.55
CA GLY A 146 -10.58 -7.99 -11.55
C GLY A 146 -9.93 -7.76 -10.18
N ASP A 147 -10.49 -8.31 -9.08
CA ASP A 147 -9.82 -8.29 -7.78
C ASP A 147 -8.67 -9.33 -7.72
N ALA A 148 -7.89 -9.32 -6.62
CA ALA A 148 -6.77 -10.24 -6.42
C ALA A 148 -7.20 -11.67 -6.06
N SER A 149 -8.49 -11.88 -5.69
CA SER A 149 -8.96 -13.08 -4.99
C SER A 149 -8.70 -14.36 -5.78
N LEU A 150 -9.00 -14.37 -7.08
CA LEU A 150 -8.95 -15.61 -7.86
C LEU A 150 -7.54 -16.22 -7.91
N ALA A 151 -6.53 -15.39 -8.15
CA ALA A 151 -5.16 -15.85 -8.25
C ALA A 151 -4.66 -16.47 -6.94
N ILE A 152 -4.90 -15.76 -5.84
CA ILE A 152 -4.50 -16.15 -4.50
C ILE A 152 -5.27 -17.42 -4.09
N PHE A 153 -6.60 -17.42 -4.27
CA PHE A 153 -7.44 -18.55 -3.95
C PHE A 153 -7.04 -19.82 -4.72
N THR A 154 -6.77 -19.68 -6.03
CA THR A 154 -6.31 -20.82 -6.87
C THR A 154 -5.01 -21.41 -6.32
N ALA A 155 -4.06 -20.57 -5.91
CA ALA A 155 -2.79 -21.04 -5.35
C ALA A 155 -2.98 -21.77 -4.01
N PHE A 156 -3.81 -21.23 -3.12
CA PHE A 156 -4.12 -21.87 -1.84
C PHE A 156 -4.88 -23.20 -2.01
N MET A 157 -5.89 -23.25 -2.89
CA MET A 157 -6.63 -24.48 -3.19
C MET A 157 -5.70 -25.56 -3.72
N GLY A 158 -4.87 -25.23 -4.71
CA GLY A 158 -3.90 -26.18 -5.30
C GLY A 158 -2.90 -26.70 -4.26
N LYS A 159 -2.37 -25.84 -3.38
CA LYS A 159 -1.47 -26.22 -2.28
C LYS A 159 -2.13 -27.22 -1.33
N LEU A 160 -3.43 -27.12 -1.13
CA LEU A 160 -4.21 -28.00 -0.25
C LEU A 160 -4.81 -29.22 -1.00
N GLY A 161 -4.36 -29.48 -2.24
CA GLY A 161 -4.81 -30.63 -3.03
C GLY A 161 -6.22 -30.49 -3.60
N MET A 162 -6.73 -29.25 -3.69
CA MET A 162 -8.05 -28.93 -4.23
C MET A 162 -7.95 -28.09 -5.50
N SER A 163 -9.06 -28.01 -6.24
CA SER A 163 -9.22 -27.13 -7.40
C SER A 163 -10.26 -26.03 -7.11
N VAL A 164 -10.17 -24.93 -7.83
CA VAL A 164 -11.25 -23.91 -7.84
C VAL A 164 -12.56 -24.49 -8.38
N ASP A 165 -12.52 -25.55 -9.15
CA ASP A 165 -13.69 -26.26 -9.66
C ASP A 165 -14.41 -27.09 -8.58
N ASP A 166 -13.78 -27.30 -7.42
CA ASP A 166 -14.43 -27.93 -6.26
C ASP A 166 -15.46 -26.99 -5.58
N VAL A 167 -15.52 -25.72 -5.96
CA VAL A 167 -16.46 -24.73 -5.47
C VAL A 167 -17.24 -24.07 -6.62
N LYS A 168 -18.35 -23.40 -6.31
CA LYS A 168 -19.12 -22.62 -7.29
C LYS A 168 -18.76 -21.14 -7.18
N LEU A 169 -17.87 -20.66 -8.06
CA LEU A 169 -17.50 -19.25 -8.08
C LEU A 169 -18.66 -18.40 -8.65
N ILE A 170 -19.03 -17.36 -7.89
CA ILE A 170 -20.01 -16.35 -8.30
C ILE A 170 -19.26 -15.04 -8.52
N THR A 171 -18.98 -14.70 -9.79
CA THR A 171 -18.30 -13.46 -10.13
C THR A 171 -19.32 -12.34 -10.26
N VAL A 172 -19.13 -11.26 -9.51
CA VAL A 172 -19.97 -10.06 -9.53
C VAL A 172 -19.19 -8.84 -10.00
N ALA A 173 -19.91 -7.80 -10.44
CA ALA A 173 -19.31 -6.65 -11.09
C ALA A 173 -18.63 -5.66 -10.10
N ASN A 174 -19.07 -5.63 -8.85
CA ASN A 174 -18.60 -4.64 -7.86
C ASN A 174 -18.58 -5.22 -6.42
N PRO A 175 -17.85 -4.57 -5.50
CA PRO A 175 -17.71 -5.02 -4.11
C PRO A 175 -19.04 -5.13 -3.37
N GLN A 176 -19.94 -4.18 -3.55
CA GLN A 176 -21.23 -4.14 -2.87
C GLN A 176 -22.10 -5.34 -3.25
N SER A 177 -22.12 -5.72 -4.52
CA SER A 177 -22.84 -6.92 -5.00
C SER A 177 -22.25 -8.20 -4.39
N LYS A 178 -20.92 -8.26 -4.17
CA LYS A 178 -20.23 -9.37 -3.50
C LYS A 178 -20.72 -9.54 -2.07
N GLU A 179 -20.79 -8.46 -1.32
CA GLU A 179 -21.27 -8.44 0.06
C GLU A 179 -22.76 -8.81 0.15
N GLN A 180 -23.59 -8.21 -0.72
CA GLN A 180 -25.01 -8.50 -0.78
C GLN A 180 -25.31 -9.98 -1.10
N ALA A 181 -24.49 -10.61 -1.94
CA ALA A 181 -24.66 -12.03 -2.26
C ALA A 181 -24.55 -12.90 -1.00
N VAL A 182 -23.64 -12.58 -0.07
CA VAL A 182 -23.50 -13.31 1.20
C VAL A 182 -24.62 -12.93 2.20
N LEU A 183 -24.91 -11.64 2.34
CA LEU A 183 -25.97 -11.17 3.25
C LEU A 183 -27.33 -11.77 2.89
N ASN A 184 -27.63 -11.87 1.60
CA ASN A 184 -28.89 -12.43 1.07
C ASN A 184 -28.86 -13.96 0.90
N LYS A 185 -27.82 -14.65 1.37
CA LYS A 185 -27.66 -16.12 1.26
C LYS A 185 -27.64 -16.64 -0.19
N GLN A 186 -27.31 -15.78 -1.15
CA GLN A 186 -27.07 -16.15 -2.55
C GLN A 186 -25.69 -16.80 -2.73
N ALA A 187 -24.71 -16.38 -1.93
CA ALA A 187 -23.42 -17.01 -1.73
C ALA A 187 -23.25 -17.48 -0.28
N ASP A 188 -22.47 -18.53 -0.08
CA ASP A 188 -22.19 -19.10 1.25
C ASP A 188 -21.06 -18.34 1.93
N ALA A 189 -20.10 -17.84 1.11
CA ALA A 189 -19.01 -16.97 1.55
C ALA A 189 -18.61 -16.02 0.41
N LEU A 190 -17.83 -15.00 0.76
CA LEU A 190 -17.07 -14.23 -0.21
C LEU A 190 -15.56 -14.36 0.03
N LEU A 191 -14.77 -14.18 -1.01
CA LEU A 191 -13.33 -13.98 -0.91
C LEU A 191 -13.05 -12.49 -0.66
N GLY A 192 -12.30 -12.20 0.39
CA GLY A 192 -11.98 -10.84 0.77
C GLY A 192 -10.90 -10.78 1.84
N TYR A 193 -10.59 -9.58 2.29
CA TYR A 193 -9.60 -9.35 3.32
C TYR A 193 -10.24 -9.38 4.70
N PHE A 194 -9.67 -10.16 5.62
CA PHE A 194 -10.26 -10.38 6.95
C PHE A 194 -10.47 -9.09 7.74
N MET A 195 -9.61 -8.10 7.53
CA MET A 195 -9.69 -6.81 8.20
C MET A 195 -10.64 -5.81 7.51
N ASP A 196 -11.14 -6.10 6.30
CA ASP A 196 -12.06 -5.22 5.54
C ASP A 196 -13.52 -5.72 5.64
N GLN A 197 -13.93 -6.60 4.73
CA GLN A 197 -15.35 -6.85 4.48
C GLN A 197 -16.10 -7.45 5.66
N GLY A 198 -15.54 -8.43 6.37
CA GLY A 198 -16.26 -9.13 7.45
C GLY A 198 -16.69 -8.20 8.58
N PRO A 199 -15.75 -7.51 9.22
CA PRO A 199 -16.03 -6.55 10.28
C PRO A 199 -16.92 -5.40 9.82
N ARG A 200 -16.66 -4.85 8.63
CA ARG A 200 -17.43 -3.75 8.06
C ARG A 200 -18.89 -4.16 7.81
N MET A 201 -19.13 -5.29 7.17
CA MET A 201 -20.48 -5.83 6.96
C MET A 201 -21.22 -6.02 8.28
N GLN A 202 -20.55 -6.58 9.30
CA GLN A 202 -21.16 -6.78 10.62
C GLN A 202 -21.57 -5.46 11.26
N LEU A 203 -20.68 -4.47 11.28
CA LEU A 203 -20.96 -3.17 11.91
C LEU A 203 -22.02 -2.35 11.15
N GLN A 204 -22.05 -2.44 9.81
CA GLN A 204 -23.03 -1.70 9.01
C GLN A 204 -24.41 -2.32 9.00
N THR A 205 -24.51 -3.65 9.11
CA THR A 205 -25.80 -4.35 8.92
C THR A 205 -26.36 -5.00 10.19
N GLY A 206 -25.54 -5.13 11.24
CA GLY A 206 -25.87 -5.90 12.44
C GLY A 206 -25.87 -7.42 12.23
N VAL A 207 -25.62 -7.89 11.01
CA VAL A 207 -25.53 -9.34 10.72
C VAL A 207 -24.17 -9.84 11.21
N ARG A 208 -24.18 -10.78 12.15
CA ARG A 208 -22.92 -11.38 12.64
C ARG A 208 -22.20 -12.11 11.51
N MET A 209 -20.95 -11.74 11.32
CA MET A 209 -20.06 -12.31 10.31
C MET A 209 -18.96 -13.14 10.98
N GLY A 210 -18.50 -14.17 10.26
CA GLY A 210 -17.31 -14.92 10.57
C GLY A 210 -16.31 -14.82 9.43
N TRP A 211 -15.04 -15.07 9.71
CA TRP A 211 -14.01 -15.20 8.69
C TRP A 211 -12.99 -16.27 9.05
N THR A 212 -12.44 -16.89 8.03
CA THR A 212 -11.35 -17.87 8.16
C THR A 212 -10.27 -17.50 7.14
N ARG A 213 -9.08 -17.16 7.62
CA ARG A 213 -7.96 -16.81 6.75
C ARG A 213 -7.50 -18.05 5.99
N LEU A 214 -7.19 -17.87 4.69
CA LEU A 214 -6.61 -18.96 3.89
C LEU A 214 -5.25 -19.40 4.45
N THR A 215 -4.48 -18.47 5.01
CA THR A 215 -3.22 -18.75 5.69
C THR A 215 -3.39 -19.70 6.87
N ASP A 216 -4.47 -19.55 7.66
CA ASP A 216 -4.72 -20.41 8.82
C ASP A 216 -5.08 -21.84 8.41
N LEU A 217 -5.72 -22.01 7.23
CA LEU A 217 -6.07 -23.34 6.69
C LEU A 217 -4.89 -24.01 6.00
N SER A 218 -3.98 -23.26 5.42
CA SER A 218 -2.91 -23.79 4.55
C SER A 218 -1.54 -23.83 5.21
N GLY A 219 -1.32 -23.02 6.27
CA GLY A 219 -0.02 -22.82 6.88
C GLY A 219 0.98 -22.02 6.00
N ILE A 220 0.51 -21.46 4.88
CA ILE A 220 1.33 -20.68 3.94
C ILE A 220 0.76 -19.28 3.76
N SER A 221 1.61 -18.36 3.31
CA SER A 221 1.22 -16.99 2.96
C SER A 221 1.88 -16.57 1.65
N THR A 222 1.34 -15.53 1.03
CA THR A 222 1.96 -14.81 -0.08
C THR A 222 2.25 -13.39 0.35
N LEU A 223 3.20 -12.72 -0.32
CA LEU A 223 3.24 -11.26 -0.30
C LEU A 223 1.89 -10.71 -0.80
N SER A 224 1.46 -9.57 -0.25
CA SER A 224 0.19 -8.96 -0.61
C SER A 224 0.39 -7.54 -1.11
N SER A 225 0.01 -6.50 -0.38
CA SER A 225 -0.07 -5.16 -0.93
C SER A 225 1.29 -4.48 -1.12
N ALA A 226 1.54 -4.04 -2.34
CA ALA A 226 2.79 -3.40 -2.77
C ALA A 226 2.55 -2.08 -3.51
N ILE A 227 3.44 -1.14 -3.33
CA ILE A 227 3.58 0.03 -4.20
C ILE A 227 4.34 -0.42 -5.43
N ILE A 228 3.76 -0.22 -6.61
CA ILE A 228 4.34 -0.63 -7.90
C ILE A 228 4.54 0.56 -8.83
N VAL A 229 5.49 0.42 -9.75
CA VAL A 229 5.78 1.43 -10.76
C VAL A 229 5.90 0.83 -12.15
N ASN A 230 5.68 1.67 -13.18
CA ASN A 230 6.06 1.33 -14.54
C ASN A 230 7.59 1.45 -14.70
N ASN A 231 8.22 0.42 -15.30
CA ASN A 231 9.68 0.33 -15.45
C ASN A 231 10.29 1.40 -16.37
N ALA A 232 9.54 1.90 -17.35
CA ALA A 232 10.01 2.99 -18.22
C ALA A 232 9.87 4.32 -17.48
N TRP A 233 8.69 4.59 -16.90
CA TRP A 233 8.41 5.84 -16.20
C TRP A 233 9.47 6.16 -15.12
N VAL A 234 9.86 5.19 -14.31
CA VAL A 234 10.82 5.42 -13.21
C VAL A 234 12.22 5.84 -13.70
N LYS A 235 12.55 5.53 -14.95
CA LYS A 235 13.83 5.89 -15.57
C LYS A 235 13.83 7.25 -16.26
N GLU A 236 12.68 7.88 -16.40
CA GLU A 236 12.52 9.14 -17.12
C GLU A 236 12.78 10.34 -16.20
N GLY A 237 13.70 11.22 -16.62
CA GLY A 237 13.98 12.50 -15.97
C GLY A 237 14.19 12.38 -14.46
N LYS A 238 13.35 13.09 -13.70
CA LYS A 238 13.40 13.14 -12.22
C LYS A 238 12.47 12.13 -11.53
N ASN A 239 11.82 11.22 -12.25
CA ASN A 239 10.80 10.35 -11.70
C ASN A 239 11.31 9.41 -10.58
N ALA A 240 12.56 8.97 -10.67
CA ALA A 240 13.19 8.19 -9.60
C ALA A 240 13.34 9.00 -8.29
N ASP A 241 13.63 10.30 -8.39
CA ASP A 241 13.68 11.19 -7.22
C ASP A 241 12.28 11.45 -6.66
N LEU A 242 11.29 11.72 -7.52
CA LEU A 242 9.89 11.85 -7.11
C LEU A 242 9.42 10.60 -6.35
N LEU A 243 9.76 9.42 -6.85
CA LEU A 243 9.42 8.15 -6.23
C LEU A 243 10.07 7.99 -4.84
N ARG A 244 11.36 8.31 -4.70
CA ARG A 244 12.05 8.26 -3.39
C ARG A 244 11.39 9.18 -2.36
N ARG A 245 11.07 10.41 -2.77
CA ARG A 245 10.36 11.39 -1.91
C ARG A 245 8.98 10.88 -1.51
N PHE A 246 8.22 10.34 -2.45
CA PHE A 246 6.91 9.74 -2.19
C PHE A 246 7.00 8.56 -1.20
N LEU A 247 7.92 7.63 -1.41
CA LEU A 247 8.09 6.46 -0.55
C LEU A 247 8.52 6.88 0.87
N ARG A 248 9.44 7.83 1.00
CA ARG A 248 9.88 8.35 2.31
C ARG A 248 8.72 8.97 3.10
N ALA A 249 7.92 9.81 2.44
CA ALA A 249 6.73 10.40 3.06
C ALA A 249 5.67 9.34 3.39
N SER A 250 5.47 8.34 2.50
CA SER A 250 4.56 7.21 2.75
C SER A 250 5.01 6.39 3.96
N GLN A 251 6.29 6.06 4.08
CA GLN A 251 6.83 5.35 5.26
C GLN A 251 6.57 6.13 6.56
N ARG A 252 6.69 7.47 6.53
CA ARG A 252 6.33 8.34 7.68
C ARG A 252 4.83 8.25 7.99
N GLY A 253 3.97 8.22 6.96
CA GLY A 253 2.53 8.04 7.12
C GLY A 253 2.17 6.71 7.78
N TRP A 254 2.79 5.64 7.35
CA TRP A 254 2.66 4.32 7.98
C TRP A 254 3.13 4.32 9.43
N GLN A 255 4.30 4.89 9.71
CA GLN A 255 4.83 5.00 11.08
C GLN A 255 3.88 5.82 11.96
N TYR A 256 3.42 6.97 11.46
CA TYR A 256 2.50 7.84 12.20
C TYR A 256 1.19 7.12 12.53
N THR A 257 0.64 6.36 11.58
CA THR A 257 -0.57 5.57 11.77
C THR A 257 -0.42 4.53 12.88
N PHE A 258 0.73 3.88 12.99
CA PHE A 258 1.05 2.98 14.11
C PHE A 258 1.07 3.67 15.45
N ASP A 259 1.75 4.82 15.51
CA ASP A 259 1.97 5.54 16.76
C ASP A 259 0.70 6.29 17.22
N ASN A 260 -0.23 6.62 16.29
CA ASN A 260 -1.37 7.52 16.51
C ASN A 260 -2.66 7.00 15.86
N ARG A 261 -3.08 5.77 16.17
CA ARG A 261 -4.20 5.06 15.51
C ARG A 261 -5.53 5.82 15.54
N ASP A 262 -5.87 6.43 16.68
CA ASP A 262 -7.11 7.20 16.81
C ASP A 262 -7.15 8.39 15.86
N GLU A 263 -6.07 9.18 15.80
CA GLU A 263 -5.97 10.30 14.88
C GLU A 263 -5.91 9.83 13.41
N ALA A 264 -5.23 8.71 13.14
CA ALA A 264 -5.20 8.12 11.80
C ALA A 264 -6.59 7.70 11.33
N ALA A 265 -7.41 7.11 12.21
CA ALA A 265 -8.80 6.79 11.93
C ALA A 265 -9.64 8.05 11.65
N GLU A 266 -9.45 9.11 12.42
CA GLU A 266 -10.13 10.40 12.21
C GLU A 266 -9.73 11.05 10.87
N ILE A 267 -8.45 10.99 10.50
CA ILE A 267 -7.97 11.46 9.20
C ILE A 267 -8.57 10.61 8.07
N PHE A 268 -8.61 9.29 8.24
CA PHE A 268 -9.19 8.41 7.25
C PHE A 268 -10.67 8.71 7.02
N MET A 269 -11.46 8.84 8.10
CA MET A 269 -12.90 9.15 8.02
C MET A 269 -13.20 10.47 7.30
N LYS A 270 -12.35 11.49 7.39
CA LYS A 270 -12.51 12.73 6.61
C LYS A 270 -12.47 12.48 5.11
N ASN A 271 -11.75 11.46 4.69
CA ASN A 271 -11.56 11.07 3.28
C ASN A 271 -12.54 9.96 2.85
N ALA A 272 -13.09 9.22 3.81
CA ALA A 272 -13.99 8.11 3.64
C ALA A 272 -15.23 8.26 4.54
N PRO A 273 -16.15 9.20 4.26
CA PRO A 273 -17.25 9.57 5.15
C PRO A 273 -18.30 8.45 5.37
N ALA A 274 -18.24 7.37 4.59
CA ALA A 274 -19.05 6.18 4.80
C ALA A 274 -18.59 5.32 6.00
N PHE A 275 -17.40 5.59 6.54
CA PHE A 275 -16.81 4.86 7.66
C PHE A 275 -17.06 5.58 8.99
N ASN A 276 -17.15 4.79 10.05
CA ASN A 276 -17.13 5.29 11.43
C ASN A 276 -15.78 4.96 12.10
N LYS A 277 -15.55 5.50 13.29
CA LYS A 277 -14.28 5.33 14.00
C LYS A 277 -14.03 3.86 14.36
N GLU A 278 -15.06 3.10 14.75
CA GLU A 278 -14.95 1.71 15.14
C GLU A 278 -14.48 0.84 13.96
N ILE A 279 -15.10 0.96 12.79
CA ILE A 279 -14.69 0.26 11.58
C ILE A 279 -13.28 0.64 11.20
N SER A 280 -12.99 1.95 11.16
CA SER A 280 -11.66 2.46 10.74
C SER A 280 -10.55 1.93 11.63
N LEU A 281 -10.72 1.92 12.95
CA LEU A 281 -9.74 1.36 13.90
C LEU A 281 -9.56 -0.14 13.71
N LEU A 282 -10.65 -0.88 13.54
CA LEU A 282 -10.59 -2.33 13.36
C LEU A 282 -9.85 -2.71 12.08
N GLU A 283 -10.09 -1.99 10.98
CA GLU A 283 -9.41 -2.22 9.70
C GLU A 283 -7.93 -1.81 9.77
N ILE A 284 -7.61 -0.69 10.42
CA ILE A 284 -6.23 -0.26 10.65
C ILE A 284 -5.50 -1.29 11.52
N ASP A 285 -6.08 -1.71 12.65
CA ASP A 285 -5.48 -2.67 13.56
C ASP A 285 -5.24 -4.04 12.88
N GLY A 286 -6.22 -4.51 12.11
CA GLY A 286 -6.07 -5.74 11.33
C GLY A 286 -4.94 -5.65 10.31
N THR A 287 -4.82 -4.52 9.61
CA THR A 287 -3.74 -4.24 8.66
C THR A 287 -2.37 -4.34 9.33
N MET A 288 -2.24 -3.80 10.54
CA MET A 288 -0.96 -3.78 11.27
C MET A 288 -0.44 -5.17 11.63
N THR A 289 -1.30 -6.18 11.71
CA THR A 289 -0.89 -7.55 12.09
C THR A 289 -0.13 -8.31 11.00
N ILE A 290 -0.16 -7.82 9.75
CA ILE A 290 0.37 -8.53 8.56
C ILE A 290 1.43 -7.76 7.76
N LEU A 291 2.02 -6.73 8.36
CA LEU A 291 3.00 -5.87 7.69
C LEU A 291 4.36 -6.53 7.46
N ARG A 292 4.68 -7.59 8.18
CA ARG A 292 6.01 -8.19 8.17
C ARG A 292 5.95 -9.71 8.12
N THR A 293 6.99 -10.27 7.51
CA THR A 293 7.37 -11.67 7.69
C THR A 293 8.53 -11.76 8.67
N LYS A 294 8.88 -12.96 9.07
CA LYS A 294 10.11 -13.21 9.86
C LYS A 294 11.37 -12.74 9.14
N ALA A 295 11.39 -12.85 7.80
CA ALA A 295 12.55 -12.46 6.98
C ALA A 295 12.73 -10.93 6.88
N SER A 296 11.69 -10.14 7.15
CA SER A 296 11.73 -8.67 7.11
C SER A 296 11.74 -8.02 8.49
N GLU A 297 11.81 -8.80 9.58
CA GLU A 297 11.96 -8.26 10.93
C GLU A 297 13.21 -7.38 11.04
N GLY A 298 13.09 -6.22 11.67
CA GLY A 298 14.19 -5.26 11.85
C GLY A 298 14.58 -4.48 10.60
N LYS A 299 13.92 -4.72 9.45
CA LYS A 299 14.14 -3.96 8.21
C LYS A 299 13.24 -2.72 8.13
N PRO A 300 13.53 -1.76 7.23
CA PRO A 300 12.66 -0.63 6.97
C PRO A 300 11.22 -1.05 6.69
N LEU A 301 10.26 -0.19 6.98
CA LEU A 301 8.88 -0.41 6.57
C LEU A 301 8.81 -0.47 5.04
N ALA A 302 8.02 -1.39 4.52
CA ALA A 302 7.89 -1.71 3.10
C ALA A 302 9.12 -2.39 2.45
N TRP A 303 10.22 -2.61 3.18
CA TRP A 303 11.32 -3.44 2.69
C TRP A 303 10.88 -4.90 2.64
N SER A 304 11.14 -5.59 1.54
CA SER A 304 10.76 -7.00 1.34
C SER A 304 11.98 -7.89 1.14
N ALA A 305 11.92 -9.10 1.72
CA ALA A 305 12.98 -10.09 1.62
C ALA A 305 12.87 -10.89 0.30
N GLU A 306 14.00 -11.22 -0.29
CA GLU A 306 14.06 -12.06 -1.50
C GLU A 306 13.39 -13.42 -1.29
N GLN A 307 13.55 -14.01 -0.09
CA GLN A 307 12.94 -15.29 0.24
C GLN A 307 11.41 -15.25 0.14
N ASP A 308 10.76 -14.17 0.58
CA ASP A 308 9.30 -14.02 0.52
C ASP A 308 8.81 -13.93 -0.94
N TRP A 309 9.59 -13.31 -1.83
CA TRP A 309 9.32 -13.28 -3.28
C TRP A 309 9.46 -14.65 -3.91
N LYS A 310 10.52 -15.38 -3.54
CA LYS A 310 10.75 -16.75 -4.01
C LYS A 310 9.63 -17.68 -3.59
N ASP A 311 9.23 -17.64 -2.32
CA ASP A 311 8.17 -18.49 -1.78
C ASP A 311 6.82 -18.18 -2.46
N THR A 312 6.52 -16.89 -2.67
CA THR A 312 5.33 -16.45 -3.40
C THR A 312 5.38 -16.94 -4.86
N GLN A 313 6.53 -16.81 -5.55
CA GLN A 313 6.69 -17.32 -6.92
C GLN A 313 6.45 -18.81 -7.01
N VAL A 314 7.10 -19.61 -6.17
CA VAL A 314 6.98 -21.08 -6.17
C VAL A 314 5.52 -21.49 -5.97
N LEU A 315 4.80 -20.86 -5.05
CA LEU A 315 3.39 -21.14 -4.82
C LEU A 315 2.54 -20.84 -6.06
N LEU A 316 2.70 -19.65 -6.63
CA LEU A 316 1.92 -19.23 -7.79
C LEU A 316 2.28 -20.01 -9.07
N GLU A 317 3.55 -20.35 -9.27
CA GLU A 317 4.01 -21.20 -10.38
C GLU A 317 3.37 -22.58 -10.29
N THR A 318 3.47 -23.20 -9.12
CA THR A 318 3.02 -24.58 -8.93
C THR A 318 1.50 -24.72 -9.07
N PHE A 319 0.72 -23.76 -8.54
CA PHE A 319 -0.73 -23.91 -8.38
C PHE A 319 -1.58 -22.91 -9.14
N ALA A 320 -1.03 -21.76 -9.53
CA ALA A 320 -1.79 -20.68 -10.18
C ALA A 320 -1.29 -20.37 -11.60
N LYS A 321 -0.51 -21.24 -12.21
CA LYS A 321 0.01 -21.13 -13.59
C LYS A 321 0.79 -19.84 -13.82
N LEU A 322 1.51 -19.33 -12.80
CA LEU A 322 2.42 -18.22 -12.99
C LEU A 322 3.53 -18.64 -13.94
N LYS A 323 3.86 -17.79 -14.92
CA LYS A 323 5.10 -17.90 -15.69
C LYS A 323 6.22 -17.26 -14.86
N PRO A 324 7.14 -18.07 -14.27
CA PRO A 324 8.13 -17.57 -13.33
C PRO A 324 9.18 -16.70 -14.04
N GLN A 325 9.84 -15.83 -13.27
CA GLN A 325 11.01 -15.09 -13.70
C GLN A 325 12.27 -15.73 -13.13
N ALA A 326 13.29 -15.89 -13.98
CA ALA A 326 14.57 -16.47 -13.55
C ALA A 326 15.31 -15.54 -12.56
N ASP A 327 15.15 -14.23 -12.73
CA ASP A 327 15.68 -13.19 -11.85
C ASP A 327 14.55 -12.52 -11.05
N LEU A 328 14.55 -12.72 -9.74
CA LEU A 328 13.56 -12.16 -8.84
C LEU A 328 13.59 -10.62 -8.80
N SER A 329 14.71 -9.98 -9.18
CA SER A 329 14.79 -8.52 -9.31
C SER A 329 13.83 -7.96 -10.37
N THR A 330 13.30 -8.82 -11.24
CA THR A 330 12.22 -8.46 -12.17
C THR A 330 10.93 -8.09 -11.44
N TYR A 331 10.67 -8.70 -10.28
CA TYR A 331 9.47 -8.44 -9.50
C TYR A 331 9.59 -7.21 -8.60
N TYR A 332 10.76 -6.94 -8.03
CA TYR A 332 10.89 -5.92 -6.99
C TYR A 332 12.28 -5.26 -6.95
N THR A 333 12.33 -4.14 -6.25
CA THR A 333 13.58 -3.53 -5.76
C THR A 333 13.30 -2.76 -4.46
N ASN A 334 14.26 -2.76 -3.54
CA ASN A 334 14.22 -1.97 -2.32
C ASN A 334 15.02 -0.64 -2.44
N GLU A 335 15.61 -0.34 -3.59
CA GLU A 335 16.59 0.76 -3.78
C GLU A 335 16.00 2.18 -3.62
N TYR A 336 14.67 2.30 -3.70
CA TYR A 336 14.00 3.60 -3.56
C TYR A 336 13.52 3.89 -2.14
N LEU A 337 13.60 2.91 -1.22
CA LEU A 337 13.16 3.07 0.16
C LEU A 337 14.14 3.94 0.96
N ALA A 338 13.60 4.72 1.90
CA ALA A 338 14.40 5.61 2.71
C ALA A 338 15.20 4.87 3.79
N GLU A 339 16.39 5.40 4.09
CA GLU A 339 17.16 5.10 5.28
C GLU A 339 17.40 6.41 6.07
N PRO A 340 17.37 6.41 7.39
CA PRO A 340 17.09 5.29 8.28
C PRO A 340 15.66 4.77 8.14
N PRO A 341 15.45 3.49 8.47
CA PRO A 341 14.15 2.85 8.35
C PRO A 341 13.10 3.47 9.28
N TYR A 342 11.91 3.72 8.74
CA TYR A 342 10.73 4.04 9.53
C TYR A 342 10.12 2.71 10.00
N LEU A 343 10.53 2.27 11.20
CA LEU A 343 10.02 1.05 11.82
C LEU A 343 8.91 1.41 12.80
N PRO A 344 7.85 0.58 12.91
CA PRO A 344 6.90 0.71 14.01
C PRO A 344 7.63 0.62 15.35
N LYS A 345 7.31 1.49 16.28
CA LYS A 345 7.72 1.32 17.67
C LYS A 345 7.04 0.07 18.22
N LYS A 346 7.79 -0.74 18.95
CA LYS A 346 7.26 -1.94 19.64
C LYS A 346 6.34 -1.55 20.77
#